data_ec42d3becef410b1e30c3824625a414a
#
_entry.id   ec42d3becef410b1e30c3824625a414a
#
_cell.length_a   1.000
_cell.length_b   1.000
_cell.length_c   1.000
_cell.angle_alpha   90.00
_cell.angle_beta   90.00
_cell.angle_gamma   90.00
#
_symmetry.space_group_name_H-M   'P 1'
#
loop_
_entity.id
_entity.type
_entity.pdbx_description
1 polymer ?
#
loop_
_entity_poly.entity_id
_entity_poly.type
_entity_poly.pdbx_seq_one_letter_code
_entity_poly.pdbx_strand_id
1 'polypeptide(L)'
;FTSVKIQKNNSVMLSTLEGATLGVWISHGEGKFNLPMPENAYNIVAKYGYEGYPANPNGSDYNTAMMCDTTGRHLVMMPHIERSTFPWNWANYPDRGQKDDVSPWLEAFVNARKWIEKR
;
A
#
# COMPACT_ATOMS: atom_id res chain seq x y z
N PHE A 1 -11.60 6.79 1.19
CA PHE A 1 -10.25 7.17 0.79
C PHE A 1 -9.41 7.38 2.05
N THR A 2 -8.24 6.77 2.11
CA THR A 2 -7.34 6.90 3.25
C THR A 2 -5.89 7.05 2.75
N SER A 3 -4.93 7.06 3.66
CA SER A 3 -3.52 7.09 3.28
C SER A 3 -2.76 5.95 3.94
N VAL A 4 -1.71 5.51 3.26
CA VAL A 4 -0.81 4.49 3.80
C VAL A 4 0.63 4.97 3.62
N LYS A 5 1.48 4.57 4.56
CA LYS A 5 2.91 4.83 4.48
C LYS A 5 3.63 3.52 4.16
N ILE A 6 4.42 3.53 3.09
CA ILE A 6 5.18 2.37 2.67
C ILE A 6 6.39 2.22 3.59
N GLN A 7 6.50 1.07 4.24
CA GLN A 7 7.60 0.75 5.13
C GLN A 7 8.79 0.24 4.33
N LYS A 8 9.96 0.15 4.98
CA LYS A 8 11.09 -0.56 4.40
C LYS A 8 10.67 -2.01 4.14
N ASN A 9 10.87 -2.49 2.92
CA ASN A 9 10.32 -3.79 2.55
C ASN A 9 11.11 -4.43 1.39
N ASN A 10 10.86 -5.73 1.21
CA ASN A 10 11.47 -6.54 0.14
C ASN A 10 10.47 -6.90 -0.96
N SER A 11 9.29 -6.30 -0.97
CA SER A 11 8.27 -6.61 -1.98
C SER A 11 8.77 -6.26 -3.38
N VAL A 12 8.55 -7.16 -4.33
CA VAL A 12 8.84 -6.90 -5.74
C VAL A 12 8.14 -5.63 -6.22
N MET A 13 6.90 -5.43 -5.80
CA MET A 13 6.09 -4.31 -6.27
C MET A 13 6.40 -3.00 -5.56
N LEU A 14 6.70 -3.03 -4.26
CA LEU A 14 6.66 -1.83 -3.42
C LEU A 14 7.99 -1.39 -2.83
N SER A 15 9.08 -2.16 -3.01
CA SER A 15 10.35 -1.81 -2.39
C SER A 15 10.90 -0.44 -2.84
N THR A 16 10.64 -0.04 -4.08
CA THR A 16 11.10 1.26 -4.60
C THR A 16 10.28 2.43 -4.10
N LEU A 17 9.13 2.16 -3.48
CA LEU A 17 8.24 3.20 -2.93
C LEU A 17 8.44 3.41 -1.43
N GLU A 18 9.46 2.80 -0.83
CA GLU A 18 9.76 2.93 0.59
C GLU A 18 9.77 4.39 1.03
N GLY A 19 9.09 4.66 2.13
CA GLY A 19 9.01 6.00 2.72
C GLY A 19 7.90 6.88 2.15
N ALA A 20 7.26 6.48 1.05
CA ALA A 20 6.18 7.27 0.47
C ALA A 20 4.90 7.15 1.30
N THR A 21 4.18 8.27 1.42
CA THR A 21 2.83 8.29 1.98
C THR A 21 1.87 8.56 0.84
N LEU A 22 0.98 7.61 0.57
CA LEU A 22 0.13 7.62 -0.62
C LEU A 22 -1.33 7.42 -0.27
N GLY A 23 -2.20 8.13 -0.97
CA GLY A 23 -3.65 7.95 -0.86
C GLY A 23 -4.11 6.68 -1.56
N VAL A 24 -5.14 6.05 -1.04
CA VAL A 24 -5.65 4.78 -1.59
C VAL A 24 -7.11 4.58 -1.17
N TRP A 25 -7.85 3.85 -2.00
CA TRP A 25 -9.24 3.52 -1.73
C TRP A 25 -9.37 2.25 -0.92
N ILE A 26 -10.29 2.28 0.04
CA ILE A 26 -10.76 1.11 0.79
C ILE A 26 -12.15 0.76 0.23
N SER A 27 -12.37 -0.52 -0.06
CA SER A 27 -13.63 -0.98 -0.62
C SER A 27 -14.01 -2.36 -0.09
N HIS A 28 -13.80 -2.58 1.21
CA HIS A 28 -14.17 -3.82 1.87
C HIS A 28 -15.05 -3.51 3.08
N GLY A 29 -15.99 -4.42 3.40
CA GLY A 29 -16.92 -4.20 4.48
C GLY A 29 -16.29 -4.37 5.85
N GLU A 30 -15.79 -5.56 6.15
CA GLU A 30 -15.29 -5.93 7.47
C GLU A 30 -13.86 -6.48 7.45
N GLY A 31 -13.21 -6.53 6.29
CA GLY A 31 -11.87 -7.08 6.17
C GLY A 31 -10.85 -6.34 7.01
N LYS A 32 -10.03 -7.08 7.74
CA LYS A 32 -8.92 -6.53 8.50
C LYS A 32 -7.87 -7.60 8.73
N PHE A 33 -6.63 -7.18 8.98
CA PHE A 33 -5.59 -8.10 9.40
C PHE A 33 -5.74 -8.38 10.90
N ASN A 34 -5.79 -9.66 11.24
CA ASN A 34 -5.78 -10.12 12.63
C ASN A 34 -4.45 -10.82 12.86
N LEU A 35 -3.55 -10.19 13.61
CA LEU A 35 -2.16 -10.59 13.75
C LEU A 35 -1.86 -10.92 15.21
N PRO A 36 -2.05 -12.17 15.64
CA PRO A 36 -1.93 -12.55 17.06
C PRO A 36 -0.49 -12.59 17.58
N MET A 37 0.51 -12.58 16.69
CA MET A 37 1.91 -12.61 17.10
C MET A 37 2.44 -11.18 17.28
N PRO A 38 3.63 -10.98 17.90
CA PRO A 38 4.26 -9.65 17.97
C PRO A 38 4.50 -9.05 16.59
N GLU A 39 4.51 -7.74 16.50
CA GLU A 39 4.64 -7.02 15.24
C GLU A 39 5.84 -7.47 14.41
N ASN A 40 6.97 -7.72 15.04
CA ASN A 40 8.20 -8.12 14.35
C ASN A 40 8.16 -9.53 13.77
N ALA A 41 7.11 -10.32 14.04
CA ALA A 41 6.91 -11.63 13.43
C ALA A 41 6.34 -11.50 12.01
N TYR A 42 5.93 -10.31 11.59
CA TYR A 42 5.28 -10.09 10.31
C TYR A 42 6.10 -9.15 9.43
N ASN A 43 6.03 -9.37 8.13
CA ASN A 43 6.65 -8.48 7.14
C ASN A 43 5.62 -7.47 6.66
N ILE A 44 5.43 -6.42 7.43
CA ILE A 44 4.44 -5.38 7.14
C ILE A 44 5.04 -4.39 6.15
N VAL A 45 4.40 -4.26 4.98
CA VAL A 45 4.90 -3.46 3.86
C VAL A 45 4.34 -2.04 3.90
N ALA A 46 3.10 -1.89 4.35
CA ALA A 46 2.46 -0.57 4.44
C ALA A 46 1.55 -0.51 5.65
N LYS A 47 1.50 0.66 6.27
CA LYS A 47 0.65 0.93 7.42
C LYS A 47 -0.27 2.11 7.13
N TYR A 48 -1.47 2.08 7.70
CA TYR A 48 -2.37 3.23 7.68
C TYR A 48 -1.73 4.42 8.40
N GLY A 49 -2.16 5.64 8.03
CA GLY A 49 -1.52 6.86 8.50
C GLY A 49 -1.58 7.08 10.02
N TYR A 50 -2.66 6.62 10.67
CA TYR A 50 -2.79 6.68 12.13
C TYR A 50 -3.79 5.62 12.61
N GLU A 51 -3.84 5.39 13.91
CA GLU A 51 -4.74 4.42 14.50
C GLU A 51 -6.20 4.89 14.44
N GLY A 52 -7.09 3.95 14.29
CA GLY A 52 -8.52 4.20 14.39
C GLY A 52 -9.13 4.75 13.12
N TYR A 53 -10.44 4.83 13.15
CA TYR A 53 -11.26 5.37 12.06
C TYR A 53 -11.00 6.88 11.93
N PRO A 54 -10.93 7.45 10.71
CA PRO A 54 -11.12 6.80 9.41
C PRO A 54 -9.83 6.30 8.74
N ALA A 55 -8.65 6.52 9.29
CA ALA A 55 -7.40 6.14 8.63
C ALA A 55 -7.24 4.63 8.55
N ASN A 56 -7.57 3.92 9.65
CA ASN A 56 -7.61 2.47 9.72
C ASN A 56 -9.07 2.06 9.94
N PRO A 57 -9.89 1.99 8.88
CA PRO A 57 -11.34 1.96 9.03
C PRO A 57 -11.89 0.70 9.70
N ASN A 58 -11.24 -0.44 9.54
CA ASN A 58 -11.73 -1.71 10.10
C ASN A 58 -10.89 -2.22 11.27
N GLY A 59 -9.92 -1.45 11.74
CA GLY A 59 -9.14 -1.80 12.92
C GLY A 59 -8.12 -2.92 12.73
N SER A 60 -7.44 -2.96 11.59
CA SER A 60 -6.33 -3.91 11.37
C SER A 60 -5.27 -3.76 12.45
N ASP A 61 -4.73 -4.89 12.92
CA ASP A 61 -3.68 -4.88 13.93
C ASP A 61 -2.41 -4.20 13.41
N TYR A 62 -1.71 -3.47 14.29
CA TYR A 62 -0.50 -2.70 13.98
C TYR A 62 -0.69 -1.70 12.85
N ASN A 63 -1.93 -1.24 12.62
CA ASN A 63 -2.28 -0.37 11.48
C ASN A 63 -1.90 -0.97 10.13
N THR A 64 -1.86 -2.29 10.03
CA THR A 64 -1.39 -2.99 8.84
C THR A 64 -2.36 -2.84 7.68
N ALA A 65 -1.85 -2.32 6.56
CA ALA A 65 -2.60 -2.22 5.32
C ALA A 65 -2.15 -3.28 4.30
N MET A 66 -0.86 -3.61 4.28
CA MET A 66 -0.27 -4.55 3.32
C MET A 66 0.82 -5.36 3.98
N MET A 67 0.94 -6.63 3.57
CA MET A 67 1.96 -7.57 4.05
C MET A 67 2.55 -8.35 2.89
N CYS A 68 3.75 -8.86 3.07
CA CYS A 68 4.48 -9.59 2.06
C CYS A 68 5.16 -10.80 2.70
N ASP A 69 5.44 -11.83 1.91
CA ASP A 69 6.23 -12.97 2.41
C ASP A 69 7.73 -12.65 2.34
N THR A 70 8.55 -13.59 2.82
CA THR A 70 10.01 -13.41 2.85
C THR A 70 10.64 -13.37 1.47
N THR A 71 9.98 -13.92 0.45
CA THR A 71 10.50 -13.91 -0.93
C THR A 71 10.24 -12.57 -1.64
N GLY A 72 9.33 -11.75 -1.13
CA GLY A 72 8.91 -10.51 -1.78
C GLY A 72 7.92 -10.70 -2.93
N ARG A 73 7.56 -11.93 -3.26
CA ARG A 73 6.72 -12.25 -4.42
C ARG A 73 5.24 -12.36 -4.11
N HIS A 74 4.87 -12.49 -2.85
CA HIS A 74 3.47 -12.63 -2.44
C HIS A 74 3.09 -11.44 -1.58
N LEU A 75 2.26 -10.57 -2.14
CA LEU A 75 1.81 -9.34 -1.50
C LEU A 75 0.29 -9.42 -1.28
N VAL A 76 -0.14 -9.20 -0.05
CA VAL A 76 -1.56 -9.12 0.29
C VAL A 76 -1.88 -7.75 0.85
N MET A 77 -3.08 -7.26 0.55
CA MET A 77 -3.47 -5.93 1.00
C MET A 77 -4.99 -5.83 1.17
N MET A 78 -5.41 -4.93 2.05
CA MET A 78 -6.81 -4.57 2.20
C MET A 78 -7.21 -3.44 1.24
N PRO A 79 -6.40 -2.37 1.07
CA PRO A 79 -6.72 -1.32 0.10
C PRO A 79 -6.65 -1.78 -1.36
N HIS A 80 -7.16 -0.95 -2.25
CA HIS A 80 -7.18 -1.22 -3.69
C HIS A 80 -6.28 -0.25 -4.44
N ILE A 81 -5.01 -0.62 -4.64
CA ILE A 81 -4.09 0.23 -5.40
C ILE A 81 -4.47 0.32 -6.87
N GLU A 82 -5.11 -0.74 -7.43
CA GLU A 82 -5.56 -0.73 -8.83
C GLU A 82 -6.67 0.30 -9.08
N ARG A 83 -7.34 0.77 -8.03
CA ARG A 83 -8.34 1.83 -8.12
C ARG A 83 -7.75 3.21 -7.87
N SER A 84 -6.44 3.32 -7.74
CA SER A 84 -5.75 4.55 -7.37
C SER A 84 -4.58 4.87 -8.29
N THR A 85 -4.55 4.28 -9.50
CA THR A 85 -3.42 4.39 -10.42
C THR A 85 -3.39 5.70 -11.22
N PHE A 86 -4.49 6.43 -11.25
CA PHE A 86 -4.54 7.74 -11.92
C PHE A 86 -4.82 8.84 -10.90
N PRO A 87 -4.28 10.05 -11.09
CA PRO A 87 -4.52 11.16 -10.16
C PRO A 87 -6.00 11.46 -9.94
N TRP A 88 -6.82 11.37 -10.98
CA TRP A 88 -8.26 11.62 -10.85
C TRP A 88 -9.03 10.51 -10.15
N ASN A 89 -8.40 9.37 -9.89
CA ASN A 89 -9.00 8.32 -9.06
C ASN A 89 -8.93 8.68 -7.56
N TRP A 90 -8.00 9.54 -7.16
CA TRP A 90 -7.82 9.92 -5.77
C TRP A 90 -8.88 10.93 -5.34
N ALA A 91 -9.36 10.80 -4.11
CA ALA A 91 -10.26 11.81 -3.54
C ALA A 91 -9.55 13.15 -3.35
N ASN A 92 -8.25 13.10 -3.06
CA ASN A 92 -7.41 14.27 -2.88
C ASN A 92 -6.00 13.96 -3.36
N TYR A 93 -5.61 14.49 -4.50
CA TYR A 93 -4.28 14.29 -5.06
C TYR A 93 -3.42 15.52 -4.78
N PRO A 94 -2.19 15.35 -4.27
CA PRO A 94 -1.32 16.48 -3.97
C PRO A 94 -1.05 17.35 -5.21
N ASP A 95 -1.19 18.66 -5.05
CA ASP A 95 -0.80 19.60 -6.09
C ASP A 95 0.68 19.93 -5.92
N ARG A 96 1.49 19.51 -6.87
CA ARG A 96 2.94 19.72 -6.86
C ARG A 96 3.39 20.69 -7.95
N GLY A 97 2.45 21.45 -8.51
CA GLY A 97 2.74 22.34 -9.62
C GLY A 97 3.01 21.62 -10.93
N GLN A 98 2.81 20.31 -10.97
CA GLN A 98 2.95 19.48 -12.16
C GLN A 98 1.70 18.63 -12.32
N LYS A 99 1.38 18.32 -13.58
CA LYS A 99 0.29 17.40 -13.89
C LYS A 99 0.88 16.03 -14.09
N ASP A 100 0.60 15.14 -13.16
CA ASP A 100 0.99 13.74 -13.30
C ASP A 100 -0.03 13.03 -14.18
N ASP A 101 0.45 12.24 -15.13
CA ASP A 101 -0.42 11.39 -15.95
C ASP A 101 -0.89 10.16 -15.18
N VAL A 102 -0.07 9.68 -14.24
CA VAL A 102 -0.35 8.52 -13.43
C VAL A 102 0.05 8.81 -11.98
N SER A 103 -0.56 8.10 -11.05
CA SER A 103 -0.17 8.21 -9.63
C SER A 103 1.06 7.35 -9.36
N PRO A 104 1.74 7.57 -8.21
CA PRO A 104 2.90 6.75 -7.82
C PRO A 104 2.59 5.26 -7.74
N TRP A 105 1.35 4.85 -7.53
CA TRP A 105 0.98 3.42 -7.46
C TRP A 105 1.29 2.66 -8.76
N LEU A 106 1.31 3.34 -9.92
CA LEU A 106 1.63 2.65 -11.15
C LEU A 106 3.04 2.06 -11.12
N GLU A 107 3.97 2.67 -10.38
CA GLU A 107 5.33 2.14 -10.22
C GLU A 107 5.33 0.72 -9.68
N ALA A 108 4.37 0.36 -8.82
CA ALA A 108 4.26 -0.99 -8.28
C ALA A 108 4.06 -2.02 -9.40
N PHE A 109 3.22 -1.70 -10.38
CA PHE A 109 2.95 -2.59 -11.52
C PHE A 109 4.13 -2.61 -12.50
N VAL A 110 4.79 -1.47 -12.69
CA VAL A 110 6.02 -1.40 -13.51
C VAL A 110 7.10 -2.27 -12.87
N ASN A 111 7.25 -2.23 -11.56
CA ASN A 111 8.21 -3.06 -10.84
C ASN A 111 7.94 -4.55 -11.03
N ALA A 112 6.67 -4.96 -10.99
CA ALA A 112 6.29 -6.35 -11.22
C ALA A 112 6.67 -6.80 -12.62
N ARG A 113 6.41 -5.97 -13.62
CA ARG A 113 6.75 -6.28 -15.02
C ARG A 113 8.26 -6.40 -15.20
N LYS A 114 9.03 -5.46 -14.67
CA LYS A 114 10.50 -5.51 -14.76
C LYS A 114 11.06 -6.77 -14.13
N TRP A 115 10.49 -7.18 -13.01
CA TRP A 115 10.93 -8.39 -12.33
C TRP A 115 10.69 -9.63 -13.19
N ILE A 116 9.53 -9.72 -13.84
CA ILE A 116 9.21 -10.83 -14.74
C ILE A 116 10.17 -10.85 -15.94
N GLU A 117 10.47 -9.69 -16.52
CA GLU A 117 11.34 -9.59 -17.69
C GLU A 117 12.80 -9.99 -17.40
N LYS A 118 13.23 -9.89 -16.15
CA LYS A 118 14.61 -10.23 -15.74
C LYS A 118 14.82 -11.70 -15.38
N ARG A 119 13.78 -12.48 -15.37
CA ARG A 119 13.85 -13.89 -14.96
C ARG A 119 14.41 -14.77 -16.03
#